data_476fdca554776945e7adc7b8ff92d98a
#
_entry.id   476fdca554776945e7adc7b8ff92d98a
#
_cell.length_a   1.000
_cell.length_b   1.000
_cell.length_c   1.000
_cell.angle_alpha   90.00
_cell.angle_beta   90.00
_cell.angle_gamma   90.00
#
_symmetry.space_group_name_H-M   'P 1'
#
loop_
_entity.id
_entity.type
_entity.pdbx_description
1 polymer ?
#
loop_
_entity_poly.entity_id
_entity_poly.type
_entity_poly.pdbx_seq_one_letter_code
_entity_poly.pdbx_strand_id
1 'polypeptide(L)'
;GTLALMENEGNIRLSTSLPRVHVAFVGIEKLLPRFADLALFLPLAARAATGQRLSTFVSLIQGPAREGEEGPLEVHVVLVDNGRTALLHDPEAWETLRCLRCGACLNACPVYRQTGGHPYGYVYSGPIGAVLDPGLLTLEEAYPLPYASTLCGACLEACPVKIPIPKLLLAWRHRAVEEGLTPSWEHGAMRAFRKVMESPALYRLFSK
;
A
#
# COMPACT_ATOMS: atom_id res chain seq x y z
N GLY A 1 -23.39 -8.23 -2.19
CA GLY A 1 -23.23 -7.16 -1.24
C GLY A 1 -22.87 -7.60 0.17
N THR A 2 -21.93 -8.54 0.35
CA THR A 2 -21.47 -8.96 1.68
C THR A 2 -20.21 -8.21 2.05
N LEU A 3 -20.19 -7.58 3.24
CA LEU A 3 -18.95 -7.06 3.85
C LEU A 3 -18.26 -8.20 4.60
N ALA A 4 -17.02 -8.49 4.23
CA ALA A 4 -16.17 -9.43 4.94
C ALA A 4 -15.14 -8.65 5.77
N LEU A 5 -15.15 -8.85 7.08
CA LEU A 5 -14.28 -8.21 8.05
C LEU A 5 -13.45 -9.27 8.76
N MET A 6 -12.15 -8.99 8.94
CA MET A 6 -11.24 -9.91 9.60
C MET A 6 -10.41 -9.17 10.64
N GLU A 7 -10.32 -9.74 11.85
CA GLU A 7 -9.61 -9.16 12.98
C GLU A 7 -9.20 -10.21 14.01
N ASN A 8 -8.40 -9.83 14.99
CA ASN A 8 -7.99 -10.71 16.09
C ASN A 8 -8.52 -10.26 17.46
N GLU A 9 -8.80 -8.97 17.63
CA GLU A 9 -9.07 -8.32 18.91
C GLU A 9 -10.55 -8.22 19.26
N GLY A 10 -11.47 -8.39 18.30
CA GLY A 10 -12.91 -8.23 18.48
C GLY A 10 -13.41 -6.78 18.48
N ASN A 11 -12.52 -5.80 18.25
CA ASN A 11 -12.86 -4.39 18.21
C ASN A 11 -13.71 -4.00 17.00
N ILE A 12 -13.44 -4.58 15.84
CA ILE A 12 -14.26 -4.38 14.63
C ILE A 12 -15.64 -5.00 14.85
N ARG A 13 -15.71 -6.21 15.39
CA ARG A 13 -16.99 -6.87 15.71
C ARG A 13 -17.86 -6.01 16.63
N LEU A 14 -17.28 -5.48 17.70
CA LEU A 14 -18.00 -4.61 18.62
C LEU A 14 -18.45 -3.30 17.95
N SER A 15 -17.56 -2.64 17.21
CA SER A 15 -17.87 -1.38 16.53
C SER A 15 -18.89 -1.52 15.40
N THR A 16 -19.07 -2.71 14.86
CA THR A 16 -20.05 -2.99 13.79
C THR A 16 -21.38 -3.52 14.33
N SER A 17 -21.43 -4.07 15.53
CA SER A 17 -22.66 -4.67 16.11
C SER A 17 -23.40 -3.80 17.11
N LEU A 18 -22.70 -2.91 17.84
CA LEU A 18 -23.32 -2.09 18.88
C LEU A 18 -24.07 -0.86 18.37
N PRO A 19 -23.60 -0.10 17.35
CA PRO A 19 -24.27 1.10 16.91
C PRO A 19 -25.55 0.79 16.11
N ARG A 20 -26.53 1.70 16.18
CA ARG A 20 -27.77 1.60 15.39
C ARG A 20 -27.52 1.77 13.88
N VAL A 21 -26.55 2.58 13.51
CA VAL A 21 -26.17 2.86 12.12
C VAL A 21 -24.73 2.46 11.89
N HIS A 22 -24.49 1.60 10.91
CA HIS A 22 -23.16 1.20 10.48
C HIS A 22 -22.88 1.74 9.07
N VAL A 23 -21.83 2.53 8.93
CA VAL A 23 -21.38 3.07 7.64
C VAL A 23 -19.98 2.53 7.32
N ALA A 24 -19.88 1.70 6.30
CA ALA A 24 -18.61 1.12 5.84
C ALA A 24 -18.07 1.87 4.62
N PHE A 25 -16.89 2.48 4.76
CA PHE A 25 -16.16 3.08 3.64
C PHE A 25 -15.21 2.03 3.04
N VAL A 26 -15.41 1.67 1.78
CA VAL A 26 -14.68 0.60 1.10
C VAL A 26 -14.04 1.13 -0.17
N GLY A 27 -12.73 1.04 -0.27
CA GLY A 27 -12.03 1.33 -1.53
C GLY A 27 -12.46 0.36 -2.63
N ILE A 28 -12.71 0.87 -3.84
CA ILE A 28 -13.17 0.05 -4.98
C ILE A 28 -12.21 -1.11 -5.29
N GLU A 29 -10.93 -0.97 -4.97
CA GLU A 29 -9.91 -2.01 -5.12
C GLU A 29 -10.07 -3.20 -4.16
N LYS A 30 -11.01 -3.11 -3.19
CA LYS A 30 -11.31 -4.19 -2.23
C LYS A 30 -12.50 -5.04 -2.62
N LEU A 31 -13.12 -4.77 -3.76
CA LEU A 31 -14.22 -5.56 -4.27
C LEU A 31 -13.73 -6.93 -4.74
N LEU A 32 -14.37 -7.99 -4.25
CA LEU A 32 -14.15 -9.35 -4.73
C LEU A 32 -15.33 -9.73 -5.64
N PRO A 33 -15.08 -10.30 -6.83
CA PRO A 33 -16.13 -10.59 -7.78
C PRO A 33 -17.08 -11.71 -7.33
N ARG A 34 -16.57 -12.67 -6.51
CA ARG A 34 -17.35 -13.82 -6.08
C ARG A 34 -17.14 -14.10 -4.60
N PHE A 35 -18.18 -14.53 -3.91
CA PHE A 35 -18.11 -14.95 -2.51
C PHE A 35 -17.08 -16.07 -2.28
N ALA A 36 -16.98 -17.01 -3.23
CA ALA A 36 -16.00 -18.10 -3.16
C ALA A 36 -14.54 -17.64 -3.11
N ASP A 37 -14.23 -16.45 -3.62
CA ASP A 37 -12.86 -15.90 -3.63
C ASP A 37 -12.37 -15.58 -2.20
N LEU A 38 -13.29 -15.47 -1.23
CA LEU A 38 -12.95 -15.34 0.19
C LEU A 38 -12.15 -16.54 0.72
N ALA A 39 -12.38 -17.73 0.19
CA ALA A 39 -11.65 -18.93 0.58
C ALA A 39 -10.13 -18.81 0.31
N LEU A 40 -9.74 -18.04 -0.68
CA LEU A 40 -8.35 -17.73 -0.97
C LEU A 40 -7.89 -16.47 -0.22
N PHE A 41 -8.71 -15.41 -0.24
CA PHE A 41 -8.33 -14.09 0.26
C PHE A 41 -8.08 -14.09 1.78
N LEU A 42 -9.00 -14.67 2.57
CA LEU A 42 -8.91 -14.65 4.04
C LEU A 42 -7.65 -15.37 4.57
N PRO A 43 -7.35 -16.62 4.14
CA PRO A 43 -6.13 -17.30 4.60
C PRO A 43 -4.85 -16.59 4.11
N LEU A 44 -4.85 -16.04 2.90
CA LEU A 44 -3.68 -15.35 2.35
C LEU A 44 -3.36 -14.09 3.15
N ALA A 45 -4.38 -13.28 3.46
CA ALA A 45 -4.21 -12.06 4.24
C ALA A 45 -3.79 -12.37 5.68
N ALA A 46 -4.44 -13.32 6.36
CA ALA A 46 -4.11 -13.70 7.74
C ALA A 46 -2.69 -14.25 7.86
N ARG A 47 -2.29 -15.14 6.96
CA ARG A 47 -0.93 -15.72 6.96
C ARG A 47 0.15 -14.67 6.70
N ALA A 48 -0.10 -13.77 5.77
CA ALA A 48 0.86 -12.71 5.45
C ALA A 48 0.99 -11.66 6.56
N ALA A 49 -0.10 -11.39 7.30
CA ALA A 49 -0.10 -10.41 8.39
C ALA A 49 0.51 -10.96 9.68
N THR A 50 0.08 -12.14 10.12
CA THR A 50 0.35 -12.67 11.47
C THR A 50 0.83 -14.11 11.51
N GLY A 51 0.91 -14.81 10.37
CA GLY A 51 1.25 -16.23 10.29
C GLY A 51 0.09 -17.19 10.63
N GLN A 52 -1.08 -16.68 11.01
CA GLN A 52 -2.26 -17.48 11.31
C GLN A 52 -2.86 -18.10 10.05
N ARG A 53 -3.56 -19.23 10.19
CA ARG A 53 -4.33 -19.82 9.08
C ARG A 53 -5.54 -18.97 8.71
N LEU A 54 -6.23 -18.44 9.73
CA LEU A 54 -7.31 -17.46 9.65
C LEU A 54 -7.17 -16.52 10.85
N SER A 55 -7.72 -15.32 10.75
CA SER A 55 -7.88 -14.43 11.91
C SER A 55 -8.86 -15.01 12.92
N THR A 56 -8.77 -14.56 14.17
CA THR A 56 -9.62 -15.04 15.28
C THR A 56 -11.10 -14.82 14.98
N PHE A 57 -11.43 -13.66 14.40
CA PHE A 57 -12.79 -13.32 14.01
C PHE A 57 -12.84 -13.05 12.50
N VAL A 58 -13.84 -13.64 11.87
CA VAL A 58 -14.26 -13.31 10.51
C VAL A 58 -15.75 -13.05 10.57
N SER A 59 -16.13 -11.79 10.33
CA SER A 59 -17.53 -11.36 10.34
C SER A 59 -18.01 -11.11 8.92
N LEU A 60 -19.20 -11.62 8.60
CA LEU A 60 -19.86 -11.43 7.31
C LEU A 60 -21.14 -10.66 7.55
N ILE A 61 -21.19 -9.40 7.09
CA ILE A 61 -22.36 -8.53 7.24
C ILE A 61 -23.06 -8.45 5.88
N GLN A 62 -24.32 -8.85 5.85
CA GLN A 62 -25.14 -8.87 4.63
C GLN A 62 -26.23 -7.80 4.61
N GLY A 63 -26.41 -7.08 5.70
CA GLY A 63 -27.43 -6.04 5.83
C GLY A 63 -27.70 -5.70 7.28
N PRO A 64 -28.76 -4.93 7.55
CA PRO A 64 -29.20 -4.60 8.90
C PRO A 64 -29.70 -5.83 9.65
N ALA A 65 -29.66 -5.76 10.99
CA ALA A 65 -30.18 -6.77 11.89
C ALA A 65 -31.71 -6.90 11.71
N ARG A 66 -32.22 -8.12 11.83
CA ARG A 66 -33.64 -8.39 11.81
C ARG A 66 -34.25 -8.09 13.20
N GLU A 67 -35.57 -8.00 13.25
CA GLU A 67 -36.28 -7.83 14.54
C GLU A 67 -35.91 -8.95 15.52
N GLY A 68 -35.44 -8.55 16.71
CA GLY A 68 -34.95 -9.48 17.75
C GLY A 68 -33.51 -9.96 17.61
N GLU A 69 -32.78 -9.57 16.57
CA GLU A 69 -31.36 -9.85 16.41
C GLU A 69 -30.51 -8.67 16.92
N GLU A 70 -29.31 -8.97 17.43
CA GLU A 70 -28.29 -7.96 17.75
C GLU A 70 -27.59 -7.46 16.51
N GLY A 71 -27.43 -6.14 16.39
CA GLY A 71 -26.71 -5.53 15.28
C GLY A 71 -27.28 -4.16 14.87
N PRO A 72 -26.70 -3.54 13.86
CA PRO A 72 -27.15 -2.24 13.37
C PRO A 72 -28.52 -2.35 12.68
N LEU A 73 -29.38 -1.36 12.92
CA LEU A 73 -30.67 -1.24 12.25
C LEU A 73 -30.53 -0.72 10.81
N GLU A 74 -29.43 -0.05 10.53
CA GLU A 74 -29.10 0.51 9.21
C GLU A 74 -27.66 0.18 8.85
N VAL A 75 -27.43 -0.28 7.65
CA VAL A 75 -26.08 -0.55 7.11
C VAL A 75 -25.93 0.16 5.77
N HIS A 76 -24.93 1.03 5.70
CA HIS A 76 -24.58 1.77 4.50
C HIS A 76 -23.19 1.37 4.02
N VAL A 77 -23.02 1.18 2.71
CA VAL A 77 -21.72 0.92 2.09
C VAL A 77 -21.39 2.05 1.14
N VAL A 78 -20.30 2.76 1.41
CA VAL A 78 -19.80 3.85 0.58
C VAL A 78 -18.58 3.34 -0.18
N LEU A 79 -18.70 3.22 -1.49
CA LEU A 79 -17.58 2.86 -2.36
C LEU A 79 -16.74 4.11 -2.64
N VAL A 80 -15.45 4.03 -2.28
CA VAL A 80 -14.51 5.15 -2.36
C VAL A 80 -13.58 4.94 -3.55
N ASP A 81 -13.65 5.82 -4.53
CA ASP A 81 -12.66 5.89 -5.61
C ASP A 81 -11.40 6.63 -5.18
N ASN A 82 -11.50 7.91 -4.92
CA ASN A 82 -10.38 8.76 -4.47
C ASN A 82 -9.06 8.48 -5.22
N GLY A 83 -9.10 8.59 -6.56
CA GLY A 83 -7.95 8.39 -7.44
C GLY A 83 -7.64 6.93 -7.84
N ARG A 84 -8.34 5.94 -7.29
CA ARG A 84 -8.11 4.52 -7.58
C ARG A 84 -8.39 4.15 -9.02
N THR A 85 -9.42 4.73 -9.62
CA THR A 85 -9.72 4.53 -11.05
C THR A 85 -8.60 5.08 -11.93
N ALA A 86 -8.06 6.27 -11.62
CA ALA A 86 -6.93 6.83 -12.35
C ALA A 86 -5.69 5.94 -12.21
N LEU A 87 -5.40 5.49 -10.98
CA LEU A 87 -4.28 4.60 -10.70
C LEU A 87 -4.43 3.23 -11.39
N LEU A 88 -5.66 2.72 -11.53
CA LEU A 88 -5.93 1.47 -12.25
C LEU A 88 -5.57 1.57 -13.74
N HIS A 89 -5.74 2.76 -14.33
CA HIS A 89 -5.38 3.01 -15.74
C HIS A 89 -3.89 3.36 -15.93
N ASP A 90 -3.13 3.56 -14.87
CA ASP A 90 -1.69 3.79 -14.95
C ASP A 90 -0.95 2.49 -15.31
N PRO A 91 -0.26 2.42 -16.47
CA PRO A 91 0.32 1.17 -16.97
C PRO A 91 1.44 0.61 -16.08
N GLU A 92 2.05 1.44 -15.24
CA GLU A 92 3.13 1.03 -14.34
C GLU A 92 2.64 0.82 -12.90
N ALA A 93 1.76 1.71 -12.39
CA ALA A 93 1.44 1.78 -10.97
C ALA A 93 0.18 1.00 -10.55
N TRP A 94 -0.66 0.53 -11.49
CA TRP A 94 -1.92 -0.17 -11.19
C TRP A 94 -1.74 -1.39 -10.27
N GLU A 95 -0.59 -2.07 -10.34
CA GLU A 95 -0.31 -3.25 -9.52
C GLU A 95 -0.32 -2.95 -8.01
N THR A 96 -0.16 -1.70 -7.60
CA THR A 96 -0.24 -1.27 -6.20
C THR A 96 -1.64 -1.52 -5.59
N LEU A 97 -2.69 -1.49 -6.41
CA LEU A 97 -4.08 -1.72 -5.98
C LEU A 97 -4.35 -3.18 -5.57
N ARG A 98 -3.49 -4.13 -5.95
CA ARG A 98 -3.58 -5.53 -5.48
C ARG A 98 -3.23 -5.70 -4.00
N CYS A 99 -2.82 -4.63 -3.31
CA CYS A 99 -2.36 -4.69 -1.93
C CYS A 99 -3.44 -5.20 -0.96
N LEU A 100 -3.14 -6.28 -0.22
CA LEU A 100 -4.01 -6.86 0.81
C LEU A 100 -4.01 -6.08 2.13
N ARG A 101 -3.15 -5.07 2.27
CA ARG A 101 -2.94 -4.31 3.53
C ARG A 101 -2.42 -5.17 4.70
N CYS A 102 -1.79 -6.30 4.43
CA CYS A 102 -1.29 -7.23 5.44
C CYS A 102 -0.06 -6.73 6.23
N GLY A 103 0.64 -5.69 5.78
CA GLY A 103 1.81 -5.14 6.47
C GLY A 103 3.11 -5.95 6.33
N ALA A 104 3.14 -7.08 5.62
CA ALA A 104 4.34 -7.92 5.49
C ALA A 104 5.55 -7.17 4.92
N CYS A 105 5.34 -6.27 3.96
CA CYS A 105 6.41 -5.44 3.40
C CYS A 105 6.97 -4.42 4.40
N LEU A 106 6.14 -3.91 5.32
CA LEU A 106 6.57 -3.02 6.41
C LEU A 106 7.46 -3.77 7.38
N ASN A 107 7.02 -4.97 7.77
CA ASN A 107 7.75 -5.82 8.71
C ASN A 107 9.12 -6.25 8.17
N ALA A 108 9.24 -6.49 6.86
CA ALA A 108 10.49 -6.87 6.21
C ALA A 108 11.42 -5.68 5.91
N CYS A 109 10.92 -4.43 5.92
CA CYS A 109 11.66 -3.26 5.46
C CYS A 109 12.68 -2.77 6.49
N PRO A 110 14.00 -2.72 6.16
CA PRO A 110 15.01 -2.20 7.07
C PRO A 110 14.81 -0.72 7.40
N VAL A 111 14.33 0.10 6.44
CA VAL A 111 14.05 1.52 6.67
C VAL A 111 12.89 1.67 7.64
N TYR A 112 11.75 1.03 7.36
CA TYR A 112 10.56 1.12 8.21
C TYR A 112 10.82 0.63 9.64
N ARG A 113 11.64 -0.40 9.81
CA ARG A 113 12.02 -0.93 11.15
C ARG A 113 12.80 0.08 11.98
N GLN A 114 13.49 1.02 11.35
CA GLN A 114 14.23 2.08 12.04
C GLN A 114 13.36 3.33 12.30
N THR A 115 12.54 3.72 11.34
CA THR A 115 11.83 4.99 11.37
C THR A 115 10.39 4.89 11.89
N GLY A 116 9.78 3.70 11.76
CA GLY A 116 8.34 3.55 11.97
C GLY A 116 7.50 4.22 10.87
N GLY A 117 6.21 4.39 11.13
CA GLY A 117 5.25 4.92 10.15
C GLY A 117 5.14 6.45 10.12
N HIS A 118 5.35 7.13 11.25
CA HIS A 118 5.14 8.57 11.37
C HIS A 118 5.93 9.45 10.37
N PRO A 119 7.21 9.17 10.08
CA PRO A 119 7.98 9.98 9.15
C PRO A 119 7.47 9.95 7.70
N TYR A 120 6.63 8.98 7.35
CA TYR A 120 6.01 8.95 6.02
C TYR A 120 4.93 10.02 5.84
N GLY A 121 4.34 10.52 6.94
CA GLY A 121 3.41 11.65 6.92
C GLY A 121 2.02 11.37 6.32
N TYR A 122 1.75 10.14 5.86
CA TYR A 122 0.51 9.76 5.16
C TYR A 122 -0.12 8.52 5.77
N VAL A 123 -1.36 8.21 5.34
CA VAL A 123 -2.14 7.07 5.83
C VAL A 123 -1.45 5.74 5.56
N TYR A 124 -0.86 5.60 4.38
CA TYR A 124 -0.12 4.40 4.02
C TYR A 124 1.37 4.65 4.19
N SER A 125 2.00 3.87 5.05
CA SER A 125 3.42 4.00 5.35
C SER A 125 4.24 2.83 4.81
N GLY A 126 5.56 2.96 4.91
CA GLY A 126 6.49 1.91 4.48
C GLY A 126 6.53 1.70 2.97
N PRO A 127 7.04 0.55 2.50
CA PRO A 127 7.26 0.31 1.07
C PRO A 127 6.00 0.41 0.22
N ILE A 128 4.84 -0.08 0.72
CA ILE A 128 3.59 0.02 -0.04
C ILE A 128 3.06 1.45 -0.10
N GLY A 129 3.17 2.24 0.98
CA GLY A 129 2.81 3.65 0.99
C GLY A 129 3.65 4.44 -0.01
N ALA A 130 4.97 4.19 -0.03
CA ALA A 130 5.89 4.87 -0.93
C ALA A 130 5.61 4.66 -2.44
N VAL A 131 4.82 3.64 -2.81
CA VAL A 131 4.42 3.39 -4.22
C VAL A 131 2.94 3.61 -4.48
N LEU A 132 2.11 3.68 -3.44
CA LEU A 132 0.66 3.86 -3.56
C LEU A 132 0.27 5.34 -3.42
N ASP A 133 0.85 6.04 -2.44
CA ASP A 133 0.49 7.41 -2.12
C ASP A 133 0.75 8.39 -3.27
N PRO A 134 1.85 8.28 -4.07
CA PRO A 134 2.02 9.11 -5.25
C PRO A 134 0.88 9.02 -6.28
N GLY A 135 0.18 7.87 -6.33
CA GLY A 135 -0.96 7.66 -7.21
C GLY A 135 -2.32 8.03 -6.61
N LEU A 136 -2.43 8.16 -5.29
CA LEU A 136 -3.66 8.56 -4.59
C LEU A 136 -3.69 10.04 -4.20
N LEU A 137 -2.52 10.64 -4.07
CA LEU A 137 -2.29 12.08 -3.86
C LEU A 137 -1.80 12.69 -5.17
N THR A 138 -1.04 13.75 -5.08
CA THR A 138 -0.25 14.27 -6.21
C THR A 138 1.20 13.81 -6.10
N LEU A 139 1.88 13.67 -7.24
CA LEU A 139 3.30 13.34 -7.21
C LEU A 139 4.12 14.46 -6.53
N GLU A 140 3.72 15.70 -6.69
CA GLU A 140 4.35 16.86 -6.04
C GLU A 140 4.34 16.74 -4.51
N GLU A 141 3.24 16.28 -3.93
CA GLU A 141 3.12 16.09 -2.48
C GLU A 141 3.89 14.86 -1.98
N ALA A 142 3.89 13.79 -2.77
CA ALA A 142 4.36 12.47 -2.33
C ALA A 142 5.73 12.06 -2.91
N TYR A 143 6.38 12.87 -3.78
CA TYR A 143 7.64 12.49 -4.45
C TYR A 143 8.79 12.11 -3.51
N PRO A 144 8.88 12.58 -2.25
CA PRO A 144 9.96 12.15 -1.37
C PRO A 144 9.82 10.69 -0.90
N LEU A 145 8.59 10.15 -0.86
CA LEU A 145 8.33 8.80 -0.32
C LEU A 145 9.05 7.68 -1.07
N PRO A 146 9.09 7.63 -2.41
CA PRO A 146 9.86 6.64 -3.14
C PRO A 146 11.36 6.63 -2.82
N TYR A 147 11.92 7.73 -2.30
CA TYR A 147 13.33 7.81 -1.90
C TYR A 147 13.59 7.21 -0.51
N ALA A 148 12.56 6.99 0.31
CA ALA A 148 12.67 6.33 1.62
C ALA A 148 12.87 4.81 1.48
N SER A 149 13.82 4.39 0.65
CA SER A 149 14.08 2.98 0.34
C SER A 149 15.54 2.73 -0.05
N THR A 150 16.08 1.62 0.46
CA THR A 150 17.41 1.10 0.08
C THR A 150 17.36 0.24 -1.21
N LEU A 151 16.18 -0.01 -1.78
CA LEU A 151 15.95 -0.89 -2.95
C LEU A 151 16.46 -2.33 -2.74
N CYS A 152 16.56 -2.81 -1.51
CA CYS A 152 17.09 -4.14 -1.17
C CYS A 152 16.21 -5.33 -1.65
N GLY A 153 14.98 -5.08 -2.08
CA GLY A 153 14.07 -6.13 -2.58
C GLY A 153 13.27 -6.89 -1.52
N ALA A 154 13.58 -6.77 -0.22
CA ALA A 154 12.91 -7.52 0.84
C ALA A 154 11.38 -7.36 0.86
N CYS A 155 10.86 -6.20 0.48
CA CYS A 155 9.43 -5.94 0.38
C CYS A 155 8.74 -6.73 -0.75
N LEU A 156 9.43 -7.00 -1.87
CA LEU A 156 8.94 -7.85 -2.96
C LEU A 156 8.89 -9.31 -2.51
N GLU A 157 9.95 -9.79 -1.84
CA GLU A 157 10.01 -11.16 -1.35
C GLU A 157 8.92 -11.44 -0.33
N ALA A 158 8.69 -10.50 0.60
CA ALA A 158 7.66 -10.63 1.63
C ALA A 158 6.23 -10.46 1.10
N CYS A 159 6.03 -9.85 -0.07
CA CYS A 159 4.69 -9.56 -0.57
C CYS A 159 3.97 -10.84 -1.04
N PRO A 160 2.81 -11.20 -0.44
CA PRO A 160 2.08 -12.41 -0.80
C PRO A 160 1.46 -12.35 -2.20
N VAL A 161 1.20 -11.15 -2.72
CA VAL A 161 0.66 -10.91 -4.07
C VAL A 161 1.70 -10.38 -5.04
N LYS A 162 2.98 -10.40 -4.64
CA LYS A 162 4.15 -10.07 -5.47
C LYS A 162 4.02 -8.75 -6.22
N ILE A 163 3.62 -7.68 -5.52
CA ILE A 163 3.67 -6.32 -6.05
C ILE A 163 5.14 -5.96 -6.28
N PRO A 164 5.54 -5.52 -7.49
CA PRO A 164 6.95 -5.25 -7.83
C PRO A 164 7.42 -3.90 -7.24
N ILE A 165 7.32 -3.77 -5.90
CA ILE A 165 7.59 -2.51 -5.18
C ILE A 165 8.92 -1.85 -5.58
N PRO A 166 10.06 -2.56 -5.66
CA PRO A 166 11.32 -1.92 -6.06
C PRO A 166 11.29 -1.30 -7.46
N LYS A 167 10.61 -1.96 -8.41
CA LYS A 167 10.40 -1.44 -9.77
C LYS A 167 9.54 -0.18 -9.75
N LEU A 168 8.45 -0.21 -8.97
CA LEU A 168 7.54 0.92 -8.82
C LEU A 168 8.21 2.14 -8.16
N LEU A 169 9.06 1.90 -7.15
CA LEU A 169 9.86 2.97 -6.53
C LEU A 169 10.75 3.68 -7.57
N LEU A 170 11.40 2.94 -8.45
CA LEU A 170 12.22 3.51 -9.53
C LEU A 170 11.38 4.26 -10.55
N ALA A 171 10.21 3.74 -10.91
CA ALA A 171 9.29 4.41 -11.84
C ALA A 171 8.83 5.78 -11.28
N TRP A 172 8.42 5.83 -10.02
CA TRP A 172 8.04 7.08 -9.36
C TRP A 172 9.21 8.07 -9.23
N ARG A 173 10.42 7.60 -8.89
CA ARG A 173 11.62 8.45 -8.88
C ARG A 173 11.90 9.05 -10.26
N HIS A 174 11.74 8.24 -11.31
CA HIS A 174 11.94 8.70 -12.69
C HIS A 174 10.95 9.80 -13.07
N ARG A 175 9.65 9.59 -12.81
CA ARG A 175 8.61 10.59 -13.02
C ARG A 175 8.88 11.89 -12.24
N ALA A 176 9.29 11.79 -10.98
CA ALA A 176 9.63 12.97 -10.17
C ALA A 176 10.79 13.78 -10.76
N VAL A 177 11.76 13.12 -11.38
CA VAL A 177 12.87 13.78 -12.10
C VAL A 177 12.39 14.42 -13.40
N GLU A 178 11.55 13.73 -14.18
CA GLU A 178 10.99 14.24 -15.44
C GLU A 178 10.08 15.46 -15.22
N GLU A 179 9.30 15.46 -14.15
CA GLU A 179 8.43 16.57 -13.74
C GLU A 179 9.20 17.71 -13.04
N GLY A 180 10.52 17.54 -12.82
CA GLY A 180 11.35 18.59 -12.23
C GLY A 180 11.13 18.83 -10.74
N LEU A 181 10.57 17.85 -10.01
CA LEU A 181 10.27 17.96 -8.56
C LEU A 181 11.53 17.80 -7.69
N THR A 182 12.61 17.25 -8.24
CA THR A 182 13.88 17.09 -7.53
C THR A 182 14.74 18.35 -7.61
N PRO A 183 15.59 18.63 -6.59
CA PRO A 183 16.43 19.80 -6.58
C PRO A 183 17.37 19.91 -7.79
N SER A 184 17.49 21.07 -8.40
CA SER A 184 18.28 21.30 -9.62
C SER A 184 19.78 20.96 -9.44
N TRP A 185 20.34 21.11 -8.23
CA TRP A 185 21.72 20.75 -7.92
C TRP A 185 21.96 19.23 -8.02
N GLU A 186 20.96 18.39 -7.68
CA GLU A 186 21.03 16.92 -7.84
C GLU A 186 21.21 16.54 -9.30
N HIS A 187 20.48 17.16 -10.23
CA HIS A 187 20.64 16.95 -11.66
C HIS A 187 22.05 17.28 -12.14
N GLY A 188 22.65 18.34 -11.58
CA GLY A 188 24.04 18.72 -11.85
C GLY A 188 25.04 17.68 -11.35
N ALA A 189 24.87 17.27 -10.08
CA ALA A 189 25.71 16.29 -9.42
C ALA A 189 25.64 14.93 -10.12
N MET A 190 24.44 14.45 -10.46
CA MET A 190 24.26 13.17 -11.16
C MET A 190 24.83 13.20 -12.60
N ARG A 191 24.71 14.33 -13.30
CA ARG A 191 25.38 14.49 -14.62
C ARG A 191 26.91 14.46 -14.51
N ALA A 192 27.45 15.11 -13.48
CA ALA A 192 28.91 15.08 -13.23
C ALA A 192 29.36 13.67 -12.86
N PHE A 193 28.64 12.99 -11.94
CA PHE A 193 28.90 11.61 -11.58
C PHE A 193 28.89 10.67 -12.79
N ARG A 194 27.86 10.79 -13.66
CA ARG A 194 27.77 10.00 -14.90
C ARG A 194 29.00 10.20 -15.79
N LYS A 195 29.45 11.46 -16.01
CA LYS A 195 30.64 11.75 -16.80
C LYS A 195 31.91 11.11 -16.25
N VAL A 196 32.04 11.11 -14.91
CA VAL A 196 33.17 10.44 -14.24
C VAL A 196 33.12 8.94 -14.46
N MET A 197 31.94 8.32 -14.31
CA MET A 197 31.77 6.87 -14.43
C MET A 197 31.89 6.38 -15.87
N GLU A 198 31.52 7.20 -16.87
CA GLU A 198 31.61 6.89 -18.31
C GLU A 198 33.05 7.06 -18.85
N SER A 199 33.93 7.80 -18.14
CA SER A 199 35.30 8.07 -18.59
C SER A 199 36.33 7.28 -17.78
N PRO A 200 37.02 6.31 -18.37
CA PRO A 200 38.08 5.54 -17.68
C PRO A 200 39.20 6.41 -17.10
N ALA A 201 39.52 7.53 -17.74
CA ALA A 201 40.56 8.45 -17.28
C ALA A 201 40.11 9.21 -16.03
N LEU A 202 38.87 9.76 -16.04
CA LEU A 202 38.30 10.44 -14.89
C LEU A 202 38.06 9.47 -13.75
N TYR A 203 37.54 8.29 -14.02
CA TYR A 203 37.33 7.26 -12.99
C TYR A 203 38.62 6.93 -12.23
N ARG A 204 39.75 6.73 -12.96
CA ARG A 204 41.06 6.46 -12.35
C ARG A 204 41.59 7.63 -11.50
N LEU A 205 41.23 8.85 -11.87
CA LEU A 205 41.63 10.05 -11.09
C LEU A 205 40.88 10.14 -9.76
N PHE A 206 39.59 9.79 -9.74
CA PHE A 206 38.73 9.88 -8.55
C PHE A 206 38.70 8.60 -7.69
N SER A 207 39.21 7.47 -8.18
CA SER A 207 39.27 6.20 -7.47
C SER A 207 40.55 5.97 -6.67
N LYS A 208 41.47 6.94 -6.69
CA LYS A 208 42.68 6.97 -5.84
C LYS A 208 42.41 7.78 -4.56
#